data_9a9b9ddec544919f52f59340ad383f56
#
_entry.id   9a9b9ddec544919f52f59340ad383f56
#
_cell.length_a   1.000
_cell.length_b   1.000
_cell.length_c   1.000
_cell.angle_alpha   90.00
_cell.angle_beta   90.00
_cell.angle_gamma   90.00
#
_symmetry.space_group_name_H-M   'P 1'
#
loop_
_entity.id
_entity.type
_entity.pdbx_description
1 polymer ?
#
loop_
_entity_poly.entity_id
_entity_poly.type
_entity_poly.pdbx_seq_one_letter_code
_entity_poly.pdbx_strand_id
1 'polypeptide(L)'
;AFEKTSPIGRLAVLDNRHYNEYNKEFTAFFYLFECENNLEAASGLFSAGFEWARSRGLNKILGPKGFTPLDGFGLLVKGFEHRPAFGLPYNPAYYVDLIEAQGFTQHGESVSGYLGTSIQFPERVHELAERIAKRRGLRIARSNTRAELRELIPHIKELYNSSLEGTTGNTPLTNEEIDTLANQILWLADPKLIKLVMKDDKAVGFLFAYPDVSAALQKTEGKLFPFGWLSLLQELKRTDWLNINGAGLLPEYRGSGGTAILYSEIFKSVRDS
;
A
#
# COMPACT_ATOMS: atom_id res chain seq x y z
N ALA A 1 -24.52 -10.07 8.38
CA ALA A 1 -25.96 -10.05 8.06
C ALA A 1 -26.33 -11.31 7.28
N PHE A 2 -27.53 -11.79 7.53
CA PHE A 2 -28.05 -12.97 6.86
C PHE A 2 -29.48 -12.71 6.38
N GLU A 3 -29.79 -13.17 5.19
CA GLU A 3 -31.18 -13.32 4.74
C GLU A 3 -31.51 -14.82 4.78
N LYS A 4 -32.42 -15.21 5.68
CA LYS A 4 -32.68 -16.63 6.03
C LYS A 4 -31.34 -17.30 6.46
N THR A 5 -30.80 -18.17 5.61
CA THR A 5 -29.52 -18.87 5.86
C THR A 5 -28.36 -18.36 5.01
N SER A 6 -28.60 -17.45 4.08
CA SER A 6 -27.60 -16.94 3.17
C SER A 6 -26.91 -15.70 3.76
N PRO A 7 -25.58 -15.65 3.82
CA PRO A 7 -24.88 -14.45 4.22
C PRO A 7 -25.00 -13.38 3.13
N ILE A 8 -25.53 -12.22 3.48
CA ILE A 8 -25.72 -11.07 2.58
C ILE A 8 -24.82 -9.87 2.91
N GLY A 9 -24.05 -9.97 3.97
CA GLY A 9 -23.08 -8.93 4.31
C GLY A 9 -22.26 -9.27 5.54
N ARG A 10 -21.08 -8.64 5.62
CA ARG A 10 -20.16 -8.73 6.74
C ARG A 10 -19.50 -7.38 6.99
N LEU A 11 -19.03 -7.17 8.20
CA LEU A 11 -18.29 -6.00 8.62
C LEU A 11 -17.38 -6.42 9.78
N ALA A 12 -16.13 -6.01 9.76
CA ALA A 12 -15.26 -6.05 10.92
C ALA A 12 -15.13 -4.64 11.51
N VAL A 13 -15.15 -4.52 12.83
CA VAL A 13 -14.87 -3.28 13.54
C VAL A 13 -13.71 -3.52 14.50
N LEU A 14 -12.72 -2.65 14.45
CA LEU A 14 -11.41 -2.85 15.05
C LEU A 14 -11.11 -1.73 16.05
N ASP A 15 -10.52 -2.10 17.19
CA ASP A 15 -9.86 -1.18 18.12
C ASP A 15 -8.34 -1.35 17.96
N ASN A 16 -7.74 -0.50 17.14
CA ASN A 16 -6.29 -0.48 16.99
C ASN A 16 -5.68 0.35 18.12
N ARG A 17 -5.36 -0.30 19.24
CA ARG A 17 -4.81 0.36 20.42
C ARG A 17 -3.51 1.07 20.13
N HIS A 18 -2.62 0.47 19.34
CA HIS A 18 -1.36 1.09 18.95
C HIS A 18 -1.57 2.41 18.22
N TYR A 19 -2.54 2.45 17.28
CA TYR A 19 -2.95 3.68 16.61
C TYR A 19 -3.50 4.72 17.60
N ASN A 20 -4.42 4.31 18.45
CA ASN A 20 -5.07 5.20 19.41
C ASN A 20 -4.09 5.80 20.42
N GLU A 21 -3.16 5.00 20.93
CA GLU A 21 -2.11 5.45 21.84
C GLU A 21 -1.14 6.42 21.18
N TYR A 22 -0.69 6.12 19.96
CA TYR A 22 0.23 6.95 19.20
C TYR A 22 -0.39 8.31 18.83
N ASN A 23 -1.62 8.30 18.31
CA ASN A 23 -2.32 9.51 17.86
C ASN A 23 -3.10 10.21 18.97
N LYS A 24 -3.20 9.64 20.17
CA LYS A 24 -4.02 10.12 21.29
C LYS A 24 -5.48 10.29 20.91
N GLU A 25 -6.01 9.31 20.19
CA GLU A 25 -7.39 9.26 19.70
C GLU A 25 -8.16 8.10 20.33
N PHE A 26 -9.49 8.14 20.18
CA PHE A 26 -10.42 7.06 20.55
C PHE A 26 -11.19 6.63 19.29
N THR A 27 -10.46 6.11 18.32
CA THR A 27 -10.95 5.81 16.97
C THR A 27 -11.08 4.30 16.79
N ALA A 28 -12.27 3.86 16.36
CA ALA A 28 -12.46 2.53 15.78
C ALA A 28 -12.16 2.57 14.28
N PHE A 29 -11.82 1.43 13.72
CA PHE A 29 -11.75 1.25 12.27
C PHE A 29 -12.78 0.23 11.83
N PHE A 30 -13.43 0.46 10.68
CA PHE A 30 -14.17 -0.61 10.01
C PHE A 30 -13.36 -1.15 8.83
N TYR A 31 -13.44 -2.47 8.63
CA TYR A 31 -12.70 -3.18 7.59
C TYR A 31 -13.49 -4.40 7.11
N LEU A 32 -13.08 -5.01 6.00
CA LEU A 32 -13.71 -6.18 5.41
C LEU A 32 -15.24 -6.02 5.23
N PHE A 33 -15.67 -4.81 4.91
CA PHE A 33 -17.06 -4.54 4.57
C PHE A 33 -17.38 -5.18 3.24
N GLU A 34 -18.35 -6.11 3.29
CA GLU A 34 -18.94 -6.75 2.12
C GLU A 34 -20.44 -6.74 2.34
N CYS A 35 -21.21 -6.29 1.37
CA CYS A 35 -22.65 -6.24 1.48
C CYS A 35 -23.29 -6.30 0.09
N GLU A 36 -24.38 -7.04 -0.06
CA GLU A 36 -25.23 -6.90 -1.22
C GLU A 36 -25.77 -5.46 -1.28
N ASN A 37 -26.29 -5.03 -2.44
CA ASN A 37 -26.91 -3.71 -2.55
C ASN A 37 -28.21 -3.64 -1.75
N ASN A 38 -28.07 -3.67 -0.44
CA ASN A 38 -29.14 -3.75 0.54
C ASN A 38 -28.86 -2.79 1.70
N LEU A 39 -29.58 -1.67 1.72
CA LEU A 39 -29.40 -0.63 2.72
C LEU A 39 -29.77 -1.12 4.14
N GLU A 40 -30.77 -1.98 4.29
CA GLU A 40 -31.18 -2.49 5.61
C GLU A 40 -30.07 -3.38 6.19
N ALA A 41 -29.50 -4.26 5.37
CA ALA A 41 -28.38 -5.10 5.78
C ALA A 41 -27.16 -4.27 6.17
N ALA A 42 -26.80 -3.26 5.37
CA ALA A 42 -25.71 -2.34 5.68
C ALA A 42 -25.98 -1.60 6.99
N SER A 43 -27.18 -1.06 7.18
CA SER A 43 -27.58 -0.35 8.40
C SER A 43 -27.50 -1.24 9.64
N GLY A 44 -27.92 -2.49 9.55
CA GLY A 44 -27.80 -3.44 10.65
C GLY A 44 -26.34 -3.74 11.01
N LEU A 45 -25.48 -3.92 10.01
CA LEU A 45 -24.04 -4.15 10.21
C LEU A 45 -23.37 -2.95 10.89
N PHE A 46 -23.59 -1.74 10.37
CA PHE A 46 -22.97 -0.53 10.94
C PHE A 46 -23.56 -0.18 12.31
N SER A 47 -24.87 -0.37 12.55
CA SER A 47 -25.47 -0.17 13.87
C SER A 47 -24.79 -1.03 14.94
N ALA A 48 -24.62 -2.33 14.67
CA ALA A 48 -23.90 -3.23 15.55
C ALA A 48 -22.44 -2.80 15.76
N GLY A 49 -21.78 -2.36 14.68
CA GLY A 49 -20.43 -1.82 14.74
C GLY A 49 -20.32 -0.56 15.60
N PHE A 50 -21.27 0.36 15.49
CA PHE A 50 -21.32 1.59 16.29
C PHE A 50 -21.57 1.29 17.77
N GLU A 51 -22.46 0.37 18.08
CA GLU A 51 -22.72 -0.06 19.46
C GLU A 51 -21.45 -0.69 20.08
N TRP A 52 -20.78 -1.55 19.33
CA TRP A 52 -19.54 -2.15 19.77
C TRP A 52 -18.45 -1.10 20.04
N ALA A 53 -18.27 -0.13 19.13
CA ALA A 53 -17.30 0.94 19.29
C ALA A 53 -17.61 1.81 20.53
N ARG A 54 -18.87 2.20 20.72
CA ARG A 54 -19.31 2.97 21.89
C ARG A 54 -19.09 2.20 23.20
N SER A 55 -19.35 0.90 23.21
CA SER A 55 -19.14 0.06 24.41
C SER A 55 -17.67 -0.01 24.84
N ARG A 56 -16.74 0.36 23.95
CA ARG A 56 -15.30 0.43 24.22
C ARG A 56 -14.79 1.86 24.44
N GLY A 57 -15.68 2.84 24.51
CA GLY A 57 -15.31 4.23 24.67
C GLY A 57 -14.72 4.88 23.43
N LEU A 58 -14.85 4.23 22.26
CA LEU A 58 -14.43 4.81 20.99
C LEU A 58 -15.50 5.75 20.46
N ASN A 59 -15.12 6.97 20.10
CA ASN A 59 -16.05 8.04 19.77
C ASN A 59 -16.02 8.46 18.30
N LYS A 60 -15.13 7.86 17.51
CA LYS A 60 -14.94 8.08 16.08
C LYS A 60 -14.80 6.75 15.37
N ILE A 61 -15.28 6.65 14.13
CA ILE A 61 -15.06 5.48 13.28
C ILE A 61 -14.50 5.96 11.94
N LEU A 62 -13.42 5.33 11.48
CA LEU A 62 -12.79 5.56 10.19
C LEU A 62 -12.74 4.26 9.39
N GLY A 63 -12.74 4.37 8.08
CA GLY A 63 -12.54 3.20 7.24
C GLY A 63 -13.03 3.38 5.79
N PRO A 64 -12.92 2.34 5.00
CA PRO A 64 -12.32 1.04 5.34
C PRO A 64 -10.82 1.14 5.65
N LYS A 65 -10.37 0.51 6.74
CA LYS A 65 -8.96 0.46 7.11
C LYS A 65 -8.69 -0.72 8.05
N GLY A 66 -7.68 -1.54 7.75
CA GLY A 66 -7.22 -2.62 8.60
C GLY A 66 -6.27 -2.16 9.70
N PHE A 67 -5.57 -3.11 10.33
CA PHE A 67 -4.65 -2.83 11.43
C PHE A 67 -3.35 -2.17 10.98
N THR A 68 -2.86 -2.57 9.80
CA THR A 68 -1.58 -2.12 9.27
C THR A 68 -1.75 -1.37 7.95
N PRO A 69 -0.77 -0.57 7.53
CA PRO A 69 -0.77 0.05 6.21
C PRO A 69 -0.82 -0.95 5.05
N LEU A 70 -0.48 -2.23 5.31
CA LEU A 70 -0.46 -3.29 4.30
C LEU A 70 -1.85 -3.88 4.04
N ASP A 71 -2.80 -3.67 4.94
CA ASP A 71 -4.17 -4.20 4.81
C ASP A 71 -5.00 -3.46 3.75
N GLY A 72 -4.46 -2.39 3.18
CA GLY A 72 -5.19 -1.48 2.31
C GLY A 72 -6.13 -0.54 3.08
N PHE A 73 -6.57 0.49 2.44
CA PHE A 73 -7.50 1.46 3.02
C PHE A 73 -8.30 2.20 1.94
N GLY A 74 -9.46 2.71 2.35
CA GLY A 74 -10.32 3.53 1.52
C GLY A 74 -11.26 2.72 0.61
N LEU A 75 -12.06 3.45 -0.13
CA LEU A 75 -12.97 2.95 -1.15
C LEU A 75 -12.56 3.48 -2.52
N LEU A 76 -12.70 2.64 -3.53
CA LEU A 76 -12.69 3.11 -4.91
C LEU A 76 -13.95 3.93 -5.14
N VAL A 77 -13.80 5.17 -5.55
CA VAL A 77 -14.92 6.10 -5.84
C VAL A 77 -14.92 6.53 -7.31
N LYS A 78 -13.83 6.29 -8.04
CA LYS A 78 -13.66 6.67 -9.44
C LYS A 78 -12.67 5.75 -10.14
N GLY A 79 -12.88 5.48 -11.44
CA GLY A 79 -12.00 4.62 -12.22
C GLY A 79 -12.35 3.13 -12.11
N PHE A 80 -13.64 2.80 -11.93
CA PHE A 80 -14.14 1.41 -11.83
C PHE A 80 -13.87 0.57 -13.08
N GLU A 81 -13.65 1.22 -14.23
CA GLU A 81 -13.32 0.59 -15.51
C GLU A 81 -11.87 0.07 -15.56
N HIS A 82 -11.03 0.47 -14.60
CA HIS A 82 -9.65 0.04 -14.55
C HIS A 82 -9.46 -1.11 -13.57
N ARG A 83 -8.64 -2.09 -13.95
CA ARG A 83 -8.20 -3.13 -13.03
C ARG A 83 -7.26 -2.51 -11.99
N PRO A 84 -7.56 -2.60 -10.70
CA PRO A 84 -6.67 -2.07 -9.67
C PRO A 84 -5.36 -2.89 -9.62
N ALA A 85 -4.28 -2.23 -9.27
CA ALA A 85 -3.05 -2.92 -8.91
C ALA A 85 -3.23 -3.69 -7.59
N PHE A 86 -2.47 -4.76 -7.42
CA PHE A 86 -2.53 -5.56 -6.19
C PHE A 86 -2.30 -4.70 -4.94
N GLY A 87 -3.18 -4.85 -3.96
CA GLY A 87 -3.15 -4.09 -2.71
C GLY A 87 -3.97 -2.78 -2.74
N LEU A 88 -4.52 -2.37 -3.89
CA LEU A 88 -5.44 -1.25 -3.95
C LEU A 88 -6.89 -1.71 -3.74
N PRO A 89 -7.75 -0.87 -3.13
CA PRO A 89 -9.16 -1.21 -2.94
C PRO A 89 -9.88 -1.35 -4.28
N TYR A 90 -10.77 -2.32 -4.36
CA TYR A 90 -11.76 -2.45 -5.42
C TYR A 90 -13.06 -2.93 -4.80
N ASN A 91 -14.13 -2.18 -5.04
CA ASN A 91 -15.44 -2.42 -4.48
C ASN A 91 -16.54 -2.10 -5.51
N PRO A 92 -17.73 -2.65 -5.38
CA PRO A 92 -18.90 -2.18 -6.13
C PRO A 92 -19.15 -0.69 -5.91
N ALA A 93 -19.61 0.02 -6.95
CA ALA A 93 -19.83 1.48 -6.86
C ALA A 93 -20.86 1.85 -5.77
N TYR A 94 -21.88 1.01 -5.57
CA TYR A 94 -22.92 1.26 -4.57
C TYR A 94 -22.44 1.22 -3.10
N TYR A 95 -21.20 0.77 -2.84
CA TYR A 95 -20.67 0.78 -1.46
C TYR A 95 -20.55 2.18 -0.91
N VAL A 96 -20.25 3.16 -1.77
CA VAL A 96 -20.19 4.56 -1.36
C VAL A 96 -21.53 5.01 -0.80
N ASP A 97 -22.61 4.76 -1.55
CA ASP A 97 -23.97 5.13 -1.14
C ASP A 97 -24.40 4.44 0.15
N LEU A 98 -24.09 3.13 0.29
CA LEU A 98 -24.42 2.38 1.50
C LEU A 98 -23.70 2.91 2.74
N ILE A 99 -22.44 3.34 2.61
CA ILE A 99 -21.62 3.84 3.70
C ILE A 99 -22.00 5.28 4.05
N GLU A 100 -22.20 6.15 3.06
CA GLU A 100 -22.63 7.52 3.27
C GLU A 100 -24.03 7.59 3.93
N ALA A 101 -24.94 6.66 3.57
CA ALA A 101 -26.24 6.55 4.21
C ALA A 101 -26.15 6.22 5.73
N GLN A 102 -25.01 5.73 6.22
CA GLN A 102 -24.77 5.52 7.66
C GLN A 102 -24.19 6.75 8.36
N GLY A 103 -24.07 7.88 7.67
CA GLY A 103 -23.56 9.14 8.21
C GLY A 103 -22.05 9.32 8.08
N PHE A 104 -21.37 8.48 7.31
CA PHE A 104 -19.96 8.70 7.00
C PHE A 104 -19.79 9.85 6.00
N THR A 105 -18.70 10.56 6.14
CA THR A 105 -18.27 11.61 5.22
C THR A 105 -16.84 11.35 4.77
N GLN A 106 -16.50 11.82 3.58
CA GLN A 106 -15.15 11.70 3.06
C GLN A 106 -14.14 12.36 3.99
N HIS A 107 -13.09 11.62 4.38
CA HIS A 107 -12.04 12.10 5.26
C HIS A 107 -10.77 12.49 4.51
N GLY A 108 -10.46 11.81 3.41
CA GLY A 108 -9.29 12.06 2.59
C GLY A 108 -9.43 11.46 1.20
N GLU A 109 -8.50 11.77 0.34
CA GLU A 109 -8.46 11.31 -1.05
C GLU A 109 -7.07 10.80 -1.39
N SER A 110 -7.01 9.69 -2.12
CA SER A 110 -5.79 9.15 -2.72
C SER A 110 -6.02 8.91 -4.21
N VAL A 111 -5.01 9.19 -5.02
CA VAL A 111 -5.07 8.99 -6.46
C VAL A 111 -4.05 7.95 -6.86
N SER A 112 -4.50 6.93 -7.60
CA SER A 112 -3.64 5.99 -8.29
C SER A 112 -3.60 6.33 -9.76
N GLY A 113 -2.46 6.13 -10.41
CA GLY A 113 -2.28 6.43 -11.82
C GLY A 113 -1.51 5.31 -12.53
N TYR A 114 -1.75 5.20 -13.82
CA TYR A 114 -1.02 4.32 -14.71
C TYR A 114 -0.07 5.14 -15.59
N LEU A 115 1.17 4.69 -15.71
CA LEU A 115 2.16 5.27 -16.58
C LEU A 115 2.57 4.22 -17.61
N GLY A 116 2.25 4.44 -18.87
CA GLY A 116 2.66 3.55 -19.96
C GLY A 116 4.12 3.75 -20.34
N THR A 117 4.77 2.68 -20.79
CA THR A 117 6.17 2.72 -21.27
C THR A 117 6.38 3.58 -22.52
N SER A 118 5.28 3.92 -23.24
CA SER A 118 5.31 4.90 -24.32
C SER A 118 5.59 6.33 -23.85
N ILE A 119 5.38 6.60 -22.55
CA ILE A 119 5.74 7.88 -21.94
C ILE A 119 7.23 7.80 -21.61
N GLN A 120 8.04 8.40 -22.45
CA GLN A 120 9.48 8.51 -22.16
C GLN A 120 9.67 9.42 -20.96
N PHE A 121 10.35 8.92 -19.95
CA PHE A 121 10.80 9.75 -18.83
C PHE A 121 11.82 10.77 -19.38
N PRO A 122 11.54 12.08 -19.26
CA PRO A 122 12.37 13.08 -19.93
C PRO A 122 13.86 12.94 -19.55
N GLU A 123 14.76 12.90 -20.55
CA GLU A 123 16.21 12.77 -20.32
C GLU A 123 16.74 13.79 -19.30
N ARG A 124 16.21 15.02 -19.35
CA ARG A 124 16.51 16.07 -18.37
C ARG A 124 16.29 15.67 -16.92
N VAL A 125 15.38 14.71 -16.65
CA VAL A 125 15.14 14.23 -15.27
C VAL A 125 16.25 13.27 -14.84
N HIS A 126 16.73 12.43 -15.75
CA HIS A 126 17.90 11.57 -15.52
C HIS A 126 19.15 12.39 -15.26
N GLU A 127 19.42 13.38 -16.12
CA GLU A 127 20.55 14.32 -15.97
C GLU A 127 20.46 15.11 -14.65
N LEU A 128 19.26 15.57 -14.30
CA LEU A 128 19.02 16.27 -13.03
C LEU A 128 19.28 15.36 -11.84
N ALA A 129 18.78 14.13 -11.88
CA ALA A 129 18.99 13.14 -10.83
C ALA A 129 20.47 12.84 -10.61
N GLU A 130 21.25 12.65 -11.68
CA GLU A 130 22.69 12.41 -11.63
C GLU A 130 23.46 13.63 -11.07
N ARG A 131 23.09 14.82 -11.53
CA ARG A 131 23.69 16.07 -11.02
C ARG A 131 23.45 16.28 -9.52
N ILE A 132 22.21 16.00 -9.07
CA ILE A 132 21.83 16.09 -7.66
C ILE A 132 22.60 15.04 -6.86
N ALA A 133 22.62 13.79 -7.32
CA ALA A 133 23.32 12.69 -6.67
C ALA A 133 24.80 13.07 -6.44
N LYS A 134 25.47 13.50 -7.50
CA LYS A 134 26.87 13.93 -7.43
C LYS A 134 27.10 15.14 -6.49
N ARG A 135 26.26 16.18 -6.62
CA ARG A 135 26.42 17.42 -5.83
C ARG A 135 26.20 17.19 -4.34
N ARG A 136 25.28 16.30 -3.97
CA ARG A 136 24.88 16.03 -2.58
C ARG A 136 25.56 14.80 -2.00
N GLY A 137 26.38 14.10 -2.77
CA GLY A 137 27.02 12.86 -2.34
C GLY A 137 26.01 11.75 -2.04
N LEU A 138 24.91 11.71 -2.82
CA LEU A 138 23.91 10.66 -2.72
C LEU A 138 24.26 9.54 -3.71
N ARG A 139 24.04 8.29 -3.30
CA ARG A 139 24.24 7.12 -4.16
C ARG A 139 23.05 6.19 -4.08
N ILE A 140 22.84 5.39 -5.12
CA ILE A 140 21.85 4.29 -5.07
C ILE A 140 22.56 3.02 -4.62
N ALA A 141 22.04 2.39 -3.56
CA ALA A 141 22.36 1.01 -3.26
C ALA A 141 21.52 0.12 -4.19
N ARG A 142 22.22 -0.66 -5.01
CA ARG A 142 21.61 -1.60 -5.95
C ARG A 142 21.73 -3.01 -5.38
N SER A 143 20.70 -3.78 -5.52
CA SER A 143 20.73 -5.22 -5.26
C SER A 143 20.33 -5.97 -6.52
N ASN A 144 21.12 -6.94 -6.90
CA ASN A 144 20.87 -7.80 -8.07
C ASN A 144 20.46 -9.21 -7.63
N THR A 145 20.73 -9.54 -6.37
CA THR A 145 20.45 -10.84 -5.79
C THR A 145 19.66 -10.72 -4.50
N ARG A 146 18.95 -11.78 -4.12
CA ARG A 146 18.24 -11.82 -2.83
C ARG A 146 19.19 -11.79 -1.63
N ALA A 147 20.42 -12.24 -1.79
CA ALA A 147 21.44 -12.14 -0.75
C ALA A 147 21.82 -10.67 -0.50
N GLU A 148 22.14 -9.92 -1.55
CA GLU A 148 22.41 -8.48 -1.47
C GLU A 148 21.20 -7.69 -0.92
N LEU A 149 19.97 -8.04 -1.36
CA LEU A 149 18.77 -7.41 -0.81
C LEU A 149 18.64 -7.66 0.69
N ARG A 150 18.97 -8.87 1.17
CA ARG A 150 18.92 -9.21 2.60
C ARG A 150 19.89 -8.34 3.41
N GLU A 151 21.04 -7.98 2.86
CA GLU A 151 21.99 -7.07 3.51
C GLU A 151 21.46 -5.64 3.65
N LEU A 152 20.50 -5.25 2.78
CA LEU A 152 19.85 -3.93 2.85
C LEU A 152 18.68 -3.87 3.83
N ILE A 153 18.15 -5.00 4.30
CA ILE A 153 16.99 -5.05 5.21
C ILE A 153 17.17 -4.20 6.48
N PRO A 154 18.31 -4.24 7.19
CA PRO A 154 18.51 -3.40 8.38
C PRO A 154 18.32 -1.91 8.08
N HIS A 155 18.84 -1.44 6.95
CA HIS A 155 18.69 -0.05 6.50
C HIS A 155 17.22 0.29 6.15
N ILE A 156 16.48 -0.65 5.56
CA ILE A 156 15.06 -0.49 5.25
C ILE A 156 14.25 -0.35 6.55
N LYS A 157 14.54 -1.18 7.56
CA LYS A 157 13.88 -1.13 8.86
C LYS A 157 14.07 0.22 9.54
N GLU A 158 15.29 0.70 9.60
CA GLU A 158 15.62 2.00 10.21
C GLU A 158 14.92 3.15 9.49
N LEU A 159 14.91 3.09 8.15
CA LEU A 159 14.38 4.14 7.30
C LEU A 159 12.85 4.19 7.25
N TYR A 160 12.17 3.04 7.30
CA TYR A 160 10.74 2.93 6.97
C TYR A 160 9.89 3.84 7.85
N ASN A 161 9.95 3.66 9.16
CA ASN A 161 9.14 4.45 10.10
C ASN A 161 9.48 5.94 10.04
N SER A 162 10.77 6.28 10.02
CA SER A 162 11.23 7.68 9.98
C SER A 162 10.85 8.39 8.68
N SER A 163 10.83 7.66 7.56
CA SER A 163 10.46 8.23 6.25
C SER A 163 8.96 8.48 6.10
N LEU A 164 8.12 7.80 6.87
CA LEU A 164 6.67 7.94 6.88
C LEU A 164 6.17 8.85 8.00
N GLU A 165 7.06 9.36 8.85
CA GLU A 165 6.72 10.29 9.91
C GLU A 165 6.02 11.53 9.36
N GLY A 166 4.91 11.90 10.01
CA GLY A 166 4.06 13.01 9.61
C GLY A 166 3.16 12.75 8.40
N THR A 167 3.11 11.51 7.88
CA THR A 167 2.10 11.13 6.89
C THR A 167 0.78 10.82 7.59
N THR A 168 -0.31 11.40 7.08
CA THR A 168 -1.63 11.32 7.72
C THR A 168 -2.11 9.88 7.87
N GLY A 169 -2.54 9.53 9.08
CA GLY A 169 -3.22 8.26 9.35
C GLY A 169 -2.34 7.02 9.45
N ASN A 170 -1.03 7.18 9.46
CA ASN A 170 -0.08 6.08 9.69
C ASN A 170 0.40 6.08 11.15
N THR A 171 0.69 4.88 11.64
CA THR A 171 1.44 4.65 12.87
C THR A 171 2.77 3.99 12.54
N PRO A 172 3.82 4.25 13.29
CA PRO A 172 5.05 3.49 13.14
C PRO A 172 4.77 1.99 13.27
N LEU A 173 5.33 1.20 12.37
CA LEU A 173 5.27 -0.25 12.50
C LEU A 173 6.13 -0.71 13.69
N THR A 174 5.65 -1.72 14.37
CA THR A 174 6.44 -2.44 15.38
C THR A 174 7.59 -3.20 14.72
N ASN A 175 8.58 -3.60 15.50
CA ASN A 175 9.70 -4.40 14.97
C ASN A 175 9.21 -5.72 14.33
N GLU A 176 8.20 -6.37 14.91
CA GLU A 176 7.62 -7.62 14.39
C GLU A 176 6.90 -7.39 13.06
N GLU A 177 6.15 -6.29 12.93
CA GLU A 177 5.49 -5.91 11.68
C GLU A 177 6.51 -5.59 10.59
N ILE A 178 7.60 -4.86 10.93
CA ILE A 178 8.70 -4.58 10.00
C ILE A 178 9.41 -5.86 9.59
N ASP A 179 9.63 -6.81 10.50
CA ASP A 179 10.24 -8.10 10.19
C ASP A 179 9.35 -8.92 9.24
N THR A 180 8.04 -8.89 9.46
CA THR A 180 7.06 -9.54 8.59
C THR A 180 7.08 -8.92 7.20
N LEU A 181 7.05 -7.58 7.11
CA LEU A 181 7.13 -6.84 5.87
C LEU A 181 8.44 -7.14 5.11
N ALA A 182 9.57 -7.14 5.81
CA ALA A 182 10.87 -7.43 5.24
C ALA A 182 10.93 -8.85 4.65
N ASN A 183 10.37 -9.84 5.35
CA ASN A 183 10.28 -11.21 4.86
C ASN A 183 9.37 -11.33 3.62
N GLN A 184 8.25 -10.63 3.59
CA GLN A 184 7.36 -10.57 2.42
C GLN A 184 8.06 -9.94 1.22
N ILE A 185 8.77 -8.83 1.42
CA ILE A 185 9.58 -8.18 0.38
C ILE A 185 10.63 -9.16 -0.16
N LEU A 186 11.37 -9.85 0.71
CA LEU A 186 12.38 -10.82 0.29
C LEU A 186 11.80 -11.99 -0.53
N TRP A 187 10.54 -12.33 -0.28
CA TRP A 187 9.91 -13.46 -0.98
C TRP A 187 9.30 -13.05 -2.33
N LEU A 188 8.66 -11.88 -2.41
CA LEU A 188 7.89 -11.44 -3.58
C LEU A 188 8.69 -10.54 -4.53
N ALA A 189 9.64 -9.76 -4.01
CA ALA A 189 10.26 -8.71 -4.79
C ALA A 189 11.39 -9.22 -5.69
N ASP A 190 11.48 -8.65 -6.87
CA ASP A 190 12.72 -8.66 -7.64
C ASP A 190 13.70 -7.68 -6.98
N PRO A 191 14.89 -8.13 -6.56
CA PRO A 191 15.88 -7.26 -5.94
C PRO A 191 16.23 -6.02 -6.76
N LYS A 192 16.20 -6.13 -8.09
CA LYS A 192 16.49 -5.01 -8.99
C LYS A 192 15.45 -3.89 -8.93
N LEU A 193 14.24 -4.18 -8.43
CA LEU A 193 13.14 -3.21 -8.35
C LEU A 193 13.07 -2.50 -6.99
N ILE A 194 13.96 -2.83 -6.05
CA ILE A 194 14.08 -2.15 -4.77
C ILE A 194 15.25 -1.18 -4.84
N LYS A 195 15.00 0.07 -4.53
CA LYS A 195 16.00 1.15 -4.58
C LYS A 195 16.14 1.80 -3.22
N LEU A 196 17.37 1.97 -2.78
CA LEU A 196 17.71 2.78 -1.60
C LEU A 196 18.62 3.94 -2.01
N VAL A 197 18.26 5.14 -1.58
CA VAL A 197 19.17 6.29 -1.63
C VAL A 197 20.00 6.27 -0.36
N MET A 198 21.30 6.27 -0.53
CA MET A 198 22.27 6.30 0.55
C MET A 198 22.99 7.66 0.58
N LYS A 199 23.22 8.17 1.78
CA LYS A 199 24.16 9.23 2.07
C LYS A 199 25.23 8.64 2.98
N ASP A 200 26.46 8.56 2.47
CA ASP A 200 27.51 7.79 3.12
C ASP A 200 27.04 6.35 3.41
N ASP A 201 27.01 5.91 4.66
CA ASP A 201 26.52 4.59 5.07
C ASP A 201 25.07 4.58 5.57
N LYS A 202 24.40 5.74 5.57
CA LYS A 202 23.02 5.87 6.03
C LYS A 202 22.03 5.80 4.85
N ALA A 203 21.01 4.96 4.96
CA ALA A 203 19.87 5.01 4.05
C ALA A 203 19.00 6.24 4.34
N VAL A 204 18.71 7.04 3.33
CA VAL A 204 17.97 8.30 3.45
C VAL A 204 16.70 8.33 2.62
N GLY A 205 16.48 7.30 1.78
CA GLY A 205 15.27 7.15 0.99
C GLY A 205 15.14 5.76 0.40
N PHE A 206 13.91 5.37 0.10
CA PHE A 206 13.60 4.09 -0.53
C PHE A 206 12.52 4.22 -1.59
N LEU A 207 12.49 3.26 -2.49
CA LEU A 207 11.39 2.99 -3.41
C LEU A 207 11.24 1.48 -3.55
N PHE A 208 10.03 0.99 -3.34
CA PHE A 208 9.65 -0.41 -3.51
C PHE A 208 8.75 -0.55 -4.72
N ALA A 209 9.15 -1.43 -5.61
CA ALA A 209 8.34 -1.82 -6.75
C ALA A 209 8.38 -3.34 -6.90
N TYR A 210 7.31 -3.89 -7.47
CA TYR A 210 7.20 -5.32 -7.73
C TYR A 210 6.33 -5.57 -8.96
N PRO A 211 6.54 -6.71 -9.65
CA PRO A 211 5.71 -7.08 -10.78
C PRO A 211 4.24 -7.19 -10.37
N ASP A 212 3.33 -6.63 -11.14
CA ASP A 212 1.90 -6.69 -10.83
C ASP A 212 1.32 -8.08 -11.13
N VAL A 213 0.62 -8.65 -10.17
CA VAL A 213 -0.01 -9.97 -10.26
C VAL A 213 -1.54 -9.91 -10.34
N SER A 214 -2.11 -8.73 -10.46
CA SER A 214 -3.55 -8.50 -10.43
C SER A 214 -4.29 -9.29 -11.51
N ALA A 215 -3.69 -9.48 -12.70
CA ALA A 215 -4.29 -10.26 -13.78
C ALA A 215 -4.47 -11.73 -13.38
N ALA A 216 -3.49 -12.33 -12.73
CA ALA A 216 -3.58 -13.71 -12.27
C ALA A 216 -4.59 -13.87 -11.14
N LEU A 217 -4.63 -12.92 -10.20
CA LEU A 217 -5.61 -12.92 -9.11
C LEU A 217 -7.04 -12.81 -9.64
N GLN A 218 -7.27 -11.93 -10.60
CA GLN A 218 -8.57 -11.79 -11.25
C GLN A 218 -8.98 -13.07 -11.98
N LYS A 219 -8.07 -13.67 -12.76
CA LYS A 219 -8.30 -14.92 -13.48
C LYS A 219 -8.63 -16.08 -12.56
N THR A 220 -8.04 -16.15 -11.39
CA THR A 220 -8.26 -17.22 -10.41
C THR A 220 -9.35 -16.89 -9.41
N GLU A 221 -10.01 -15.73 -9.51
CA GLU A 221 -11.00 -15.23 -8.55
C GLU A 221 -10.44 -15.23 -7.09
N GLY A 222 -9.14 -15.00 -6.93
CA GLY A 222 -8.45 -15.10 -5.65
C GLY A 222 -8.24 -16.52 -5.11
N LYS A 223 -8.66 -17.55 -5.84
CA LYS A 223 -8.49 -18.95 -5.41
C LYS A 223 -7.09 -19.44 -5.72
N LEU A 224 -6.24 -19.52 -4.70
CA LEU A 224 -4.85 -19.96 -4.87
C LEU A 224 -4.70 -21.49 -4.93
N PHE A 225 -5.57 -22.23 -4.28
CA PHE A 225 -5.56 -23.69 -4.24
C PHE A 225 -6.69 -24.29 -5.06
N PRO A 226 -6.48 -25.46 -5.73
CA PRO A 226 -5.22 -26.21 -5.74
C PRO A 226 -4.14 -25.68 -6.71
N PHE A 227 -4.48 -24.93 -7.78
CA PHE A 227 -3.53 -24.60 -8.86
C PHE A 227 -3.41 -23.10 -9.16
N GLY A 228 -4.17 -22.22 -8.48
CA GLY A 228 -4.15 -20.78 -8.74
C GLY A 228 -2.79 -20.14 -8.47
N TRP A 229 -1.99 -20.68 -7.55
CA TRP A 229 -0.63 -20.24 -7.28
C TRP A 229 0.30 -20.38 -8.49
N LEU A 230 0.07 -21.36 -9.38
CA LEU A 230 0.82 -21.49 -10.64
C LEU A 230 0.57 -20.28 -11.56
N SER A 231 -0.67 -19.80 -11.62
CA SER A 231 -1.00 -18.61 -12.37
C SER A 231 -0.28 -17.37 -11.85
N LEU A 232 -0.14 -17.23 -10.53
CA LEU A 232 0.65 -16.16 -9.92
C LEU A 232 2.13 -16.24 -10.31
N LEU A 233 2.73 -17.43 -10.23
CA LEU A 233 4.13 -17.63 -10.61
C LEU A 233 4.38 -17.37 -12.11
N GLN A 234 3.41 -17.68 -12.96
CA GLN A 234 3.50 -17.35 -14.38
C GLN A 234 3.38 -15.85 -14.61
N GLU A 235 2.46 -15.19 -13.92
CA GLU A 235 2.25 -13.74 -14.05
C GLU A 235 3.48 -12.97 -13.60
N LEU A 236 4.09 -13.31 -12.48
CA LEU A 236 5.35 -12.70 -12.00
C LEU A 236 6.49 -12.70 -13.04
N LYS A 237 6.46 -13.65 -13.98
CA LYS A 237 7.46 -13.78 -15.05
C LYS A 237 7.06 -13.14 -16.37
N ARG A 238 5.77 -12.83 -16.55
CA ARG A 238 5.21 -12.43 -17.84
C ARG A 238 4.62 -11.03 -17.83
N THR A 239 4.29 -10.53 -16.65
CA THR A 239 3.68 -9.21 -16.54
C THR A 239 4.63 -8.14 -17.07
N ASP A 240 4.11 -7.27 -17.89
CA ASP A 240 4.74 -6.03 -18.32
C ASP A 240 4.30 -4.82 -17.45
N TRP A 241 3.60 -5.10 -16.37
CA TRP A 241 3.14 -4.11 -15.40
C TRP A 241 3.97 -4.15 -14.12
N LEU A 242 4.38 -2.95 -13.69
CA LEU A 242 5.08 -2.74 -12.43
C LEU A 242 4.21 -1.95 -11.47
N ASN A 243 4.02 -2.48 -10.28
CA ASN A 243 3.39 -1.77 -9.18
C ASN A 243 4.47 -1.03 -8.37
N ILE A 244 4.40 0.31 -8.34
CA ILE A 244 5.25 1.14 -7.47
C ILE A 244 4.43 1.46 -6.22
N ASN A 245 4.69 0.73 -5.15
CA ASN A 245 3.93 0.82 -3.92
C ASN A 245 4.84 1.07 -2.72
N GLY A 246 5.21 2.30 -2.56
CA GLY A 246 6.00 2.77 -1.44
C GLY A 246 7.26 3.49 -1.89
N ALA A 247 7.30 4.77 -1.60
CA ALA A 247 8.49 5.59 -1.72
C ALA A 247 8.53 6.56 -0.54
N GLY A 248 9.68 6.72 0.05
CA GLY A 248 9.88 7.60 1.19
C GLY A 248 11.26 8.19 1.22
N LEU A 249 11.36 9.37 1.82
CA LEU A 249 12.61 10.05 2.13
C LEU A 249 12.57 10.53 3.58
N LEU A 250 13.66 10.45 4.27
CA LEU A 250 13.78 11.09 5.58
C LEU A 250 13.39 12.56 5.50
N PRO A 251 12.73 13.13 6.52
CA PRO A 251 12.23 14.51 6.50
C PRO A 251 13.28 15.53 6.07
N GLU A 252 14.51 15.41 6.57
CA GLU A 252 15.62 16.30 6.26
C GLU A 252 16.15 16.20 4.82
N TYR A 253 15.76 15.16 4.10
CA TYR A 253 16.12 14.95 2.68
C TYR A 253 14.95 15.23 1.72
N ARG A 254 13.76 15.56 2.23
CA ARG A 254 12.63 15.96 1.39
C ARG A 254 12.94 17.26 0.66
N GLY A 255 12.47 17.39 -0.57
CA GLY A 255 12.82 18.53 -1.43
C GLY A 255 14.27 18.58 -1.91
N SER A 256 15.10 17.60 -1.54
CA SER A 256 16.51 17.54 -1.93
C SER A 256 16.76 16.91 -3.30
N GLY A 257 15.72 16.41 -3.96
CA GLY A 257 15.80 15.73 -5.26
C GLY A 257 16.00 14.21 -5.16
N GLY A 258 15.97 13.62 -3.95
CA GLY A 258 16.07 12.18 -3.76
C GLY A 258 14.96 11.40 -4.49
N THR A 259 13.76 11.96 -4.56
CA THR A 259 12.64 11.38 -5.34
C THR A 259 13.00 11.26 -6.83
N ALA A 260 13.63 12.28 -7.43
CA ALA A 260 14.06 12.24 -8.83
C ALA A 260 15.10 11.12 -9.06
N ILE A 261 16.02 10.93 -8.09
CA ILE A 261 17.01 9.85 -8.15
C ILE A 261 16.31 8.48 -8.12
N LEU A 262 15.37 8.26 -7.19
CA LEU A 262 14.64 7.00 -7.06
C LEU A 262 13.85 6.66 -8.35
N TYR A 263 13.07 7.62 -8.86
CA TYR A 263 12.30 7.40 -10.07
C TYR A 263 13.16 7.25 -11.32
N SER A 264 14.27 7.98 -11.44
CA SER A 264 15.24 7.80 -12.51
C SER A 264 15.81 6.37 -12.52
N GLU A 265 16.17 5.85 -11.37
CA GLU A 265 16.78 4.52 -11.26
C GLU A 265 15.78 3.37 -11.47
N ILE A 266 14.54 3.51 -11.00
CA ILE A 266 13.53 2.47 -11.28
C ILE A 266 13.21 2.44 -12.78
N PHE A 267 13.10 3.60 -13.43
CA PHE A 267 12.87 3.68 -14.85
C PHE A 267 13.98 3.03 -15.69
N LYS A 268 15.26 3.26 -15.31
CA LYS A 268 16.40 2.58 -15.93
C LYS A 268 16.29 1.05 -15.76
N SER A 269 15.92 0.57 -14.57
CA SER A 269 15.78 -0.88 -14.32
C SER A 269 14.64 -1.53 -15.11
N VAL A 270 13.53 -0.82 -15.32
CA VAL A 270 12.39 -1.31 -16.12
C VAL A 270 12.74 -1.36 -17.62
N ARG A 271 13.49 -0.37 -18.09
CA ARG A 271 13.91 -0.35 -19.51
C ARG A 271 14.92 -1.46 -19.83
N ASP A 272 15.77 -1.83 -18.89
CA ASP A 272 16.84 -2.80 -19.07
C ASP A 272 16.39 -4.25 -18.75
N SER A 273 15.09 -4.47 -18.43
CA SER A 273 14.47 -5.77 -18.14
C SER A 273 13.70 -6.29 -19.33
#